data_8c45ca90c218867e20858c2fe284afd9
#
_entry.id   8c45ca90c218867e20858c2fe284afd9
#
_cell.length_a   1.000
_cell.length_b   1.000
_cell.length_c   1.000
_cell.angle_alpha   90.00
_cell.angle_beta   90.00
_cell.angle_gamma   90.00
#
_symmetry.space_group_name_H-M   'P 1'
#
loop_
_entity.id
_entity.type
_entity.pdbx_description
1 polymer ?
#
loop_
_entity_poly.entity_id
_entity_poly.type
_entity_poly.pdbx_seq_one_letter_code
_entity_poly.pdbx_strand_id
1 'polypeptide(L)'
;MANKLTQSEIDGVAYRRAKLWQIVLFAANAFCGSSVFMLMNQSSYAASVGFGVSTALIGVILTATRILDALTDMMFAFVYDRVNTKYGKLRILIMSGFFIEAVSLFLMFDLLVGKGLGTPAFIVLYIFYILGYTIINMTIQTIPPMLSNDPRQRPTIGVWMTAFNYVIPTVLGLVFNIVILRLAGGTFNALYLKMTVRFVLILAFFGNVLCCVGISDIDKVENFRGTKRVEPLKIKDMIEVVRHNKPLQSYIAAASSDKLAQVTATQSIITTMLYGIVIGNMAMSTILGMVAMIPAILFAAGGAKYAGRYGSKKAIVDWTIICMVLSGALSVFFLVIDPKTVARPGLTMIIYVVLNFALNGCKMCVTTANASFMADTIDYELDRSGRYAPAVVSGVYSLIDKIISSFGAVIATAAVATIGYTKTVPQPGDPTTTGVLTITLCAMYGLPIVGWFITLVAMKDCKLTKEEMVKVQKRIADKKEEAKNEFLEAELHRADI
;
A
#
# COMPACT_ATOMS: atom_id res chain seq x y z
N MET A 1 46.90 -22.74 2.19
CA MET A 1 45.51 -22.31 1.90
C MET A 1 45.50 -20.81 2.01
N ALA A 2 45.43 -20.07 0.91
CA ALA A 2 45.34 -18.62 0.95
C ALA A 2 44.03 -18.19 1.62
N ASN A 3 44.14 -17.42 2.72
CA ASN A 3 42.99 -16.85 3.37
C ASN A 3 42.25 -15.98 2.34
N LYS A 4 41.05 -16.41 1.91
CA LYS A 4 40.19 -15.57 1.09
C LYS A 4 39.80 -14.37 1.93
N LEU A 5 40.20 -13.17 1.52
CA LEU A 5 39.79 -11.92 2.13
C LEU A 5 38.27 -11.91 2.33
N THR A 6 37.83 -11.49 3.49
CA THR A 6 36.41 -11.27 3.73
C THR A 6 35.91 -10.08 2.88
N GLN A 7 34.64 -10.04 2.57
CA GLN A 7 34.09 -8.97 1.71
C GLN A 7 34.26 -7.58 2.33
N SER A 8 34.26 -7.48 3.67
CA SER A 8 34.59 -6.24 4.39
C SER A 8 36.01 -5.76 4.12
N GLU A 9 36.95 -6.70 4.01
CA GLU A 9 38.34 -6.38 3.70
C GLU A 9 38.52 -5.98 2.24
N ILE A 10 37.72 -6.57 1.31
CA ILE A 10 37.75 -6.23 -0.12
C ILE A 10 37.16 -4.83 -0.34
N ASP A 11 36.03 -4.50 0.30
CA ASP A 11 35.29 -3.26 0.08
C ASP A 11 35.75 -2.12 1.02
N GLY A 12 36.66 -2.42 2.00
CA GLY A 12 37.14 -1.44 2.99
C GLY A 12 36.05 -0.90 3.95
N VAL A 13 34.91 -1.61 4.04
CA VAL A 13 33.75 -1.20 4.81
C VAL A 13 33.37 -2.26 5.83
N ALA A 14 33.16 -1.85 7.08
CA ALA A 14 32.64 -2.74 8.12
C ALA A 14 31.14 -3.04 7.89
N TYR A 15 30.82 -4.22 7.34
CA TYR A 15 29.44 -4.63 7.15
C TYR A 15 28.85 -5.25 8.42
N ARG A 16 27.71 -4.67 8.85
CA ARG A 16 26.86 -5.26 9.88
C ARG A 16 25.79 -6.11 9.23
N ARG A 17 25.74 -7.40 9.55
CA ARG A 17 24.74 -8.35 9.07
C ARG A 17 23.83 -8.79 10.21
N ALA A 18 22.53 -8.77 9.98
CA ALA A 18 21.57 -9.37 10.89
C ALA A 18 21.58 -10.90 10.75
N LYS A 19 21.37 -11.62 11.83
CA LYS A 19 21.13 -13.06 11.80
C LYS A 19 19.77 -13.34 11.17
N LEU A 20 19.61 -14.49 10.50
CA LEU A 20 18.35 -14.84 9.79
C LEU A 20 17.14 -14.78 10.74
N TRP A 21 17.27 -15.28 11.97
CA TRP A 21 16.20 -15.24 12.95
C TRP A 21 15.76 -13.81 13.30
N GLN A 22 16.68 -12.85 13.33
CA GLN A 22 16.38 -11.43 13.56
C GLN A 22 15.54 -10.85 12.42
N ILE A 23 15.88 -11.20 11.18
CA ILE A 23 15.14 -10.78 9.99
C ILE A 23 13.72 -11.38 10.00
N VAL A 24 13.58 -12.67 10.30
CA VAL A 24 12.29 -13.37 10.37
C VAL A 24 11.43 -12.80 11.49
N LEU A 25 11.98 -12.60 12.67
CA LEU A 25 11.24 -12.01 13.81
C LEU A 25 10.87 -10.55 13.55
N PHE A 26 11.72 -9.78 12.87
CA PHE A 26 11.36 -8.44 12.43
C PHE A 26 10.20 -8.49 11.42
N ALA A 27 10.25 -9.39 10.42
CA ALA A 27 9.19 -9.55 9.44
C ALA A 27 7.85 -9.98 10.06
N ALA A 28 7.86 -10.62 11.25
CA ALA A 28 6.67 -10.98 12.01
C ALA A 28 5.84 -9.76 12.46
N ASN A 29 6.39 -8.53 12.40
CA ASN A 29 5.60 -7.30 12.55
C ASN A 29 4.39 -7.26 11.58
N ALA A 30 4.47 -7.93 10.44
CA ALA A 30 3.35 -8.06 9.52
C ALA A 30 2.11 -8.72 10.15
N PHE A 31 2.25 -9.49 11.25
CA PHE A 31 1.09 -9.96 12.04
C PHE A 31 0.30 -8.79 12.64
N CYS A 32 0.97 -7.71 13.05
CA CYS A 32 0.28 -6.49 13.45
C CYS A 32 -0.21 -5.71 12.23
N GLY A 33 0.69 -5.25 11.37
CA GLY A 33 0.35 -4.34 10.28
C GLY A 33 -0.72 -4.89 9.34
N SER A 34 -0.57 -6.14 8.87
CA SER A 34 -1.53 -6.74 7.93
C SER A 34 -2.85 -7.11 8.59
N SER A 35 -2.84 -7.59 9.85
CA SER A 35 -4.08 -7.97 10.53
C SER A 35 -4.93 -6.76 10.90
N VAL A 36 -4.30 -5.70 11.40
CA VAL A 36 -5.00 -4.44 11.69
C VAL A 36 -5.50 -3.79 10.39
N PHE A 37 -4.71 -3.79 9.32
CA PHE A 37 -5.16 -3.32 8.01
C PHE A 37 -6.42 -4.06 7.53
N MET A 38 -6.46 -5.39 7.65
CA MET A 38 -7.63 -6.19 7.29
C MET A 38 -8.84 -5.92 8.19
N LEU A 39 -8.62 -5.72 9.50
CA LEU A 39 -9.68 -5.31 10.42
C LEU A 39 -10.22 -3.93 10.03
N MET A 40 -9.36 -2.97 9.72
CA MET A 40 -9.76 -1.61 9.34
C MET A 40 -10.44 -1.53 7.97
N ASN A 41 -10.24 -2.50 7.09
CA ASN A 41 -11.07 -2.65 5.90
C ASN A 41 -12.55 -2.92 6.24
N GLN A 42 -12.84 -3.40 7.45
CA GLN A 42 -14.20 -3.59 7.97
C GLN A 42 -14.73 -2.35 8.74
N SER A 43 -14.00 -1.23 8.74
CA SER A 43 -14.38 -0.01 9.46
C SER A 43 -15.75 0.55 9.06
N SER A 44 -16.16 0.36 7.81
CA SER A 44 -17.50 0.73 7.33
C SER A 44 -18.60 -0.03 8.07
N TYR A 45 -18.38 -1.31 8.34
CA TYR A 45 -19.33 -2.14 9.11
C TYR A 45 -19.30 -1.77 10.60
N ALA A 46 -18.12 -1.49 11.17
CA ALA A 46 -18.01 -1.00 12.54
C ALA A 46 -18.75 0.33 12.70
N ALA A 47 -18.60 1.28 11.80
CA ALA A 47 -19.29 2.55 11.82
C ALA A 47 -20.82 2.40 11.71
N SER A 48 -21.29 1.59 10.76
CA SER A 48 -22.74 1.41 10.53
C SER A 48 -23.39 0.57 11.63
N VAL A 49 -22.91 -0.67 11.83
CA VAL A 49 -23.50 -1.64 12.76
C VAL A 49 -23.17 -1.29 14.21
N GLY A 50 -21.95 -0.81 14.46
CA GLY A 50 -21.46 -0.51 15.81
C GLY A 50 -21.95 0.83 16.36
N PHE A 51 -21.96 1.87 15.54
CA PHE A 51 -22.22 3.25 15.96
C PHE A 51 -23.44 3.90 15.27
N GLY A 52 -24.11 3.21 14.35
CA GLY A 52 -25.28 3.75 13.65
C GLY A 52 -24.96 4.90 12.69
N VAL A 53 -23.72 4.98 12.19
CA VAL A 53 -23.31 6.02 11.26
C VAL A 53 -23.92 5.74 9.88
N SER A 54 -24.52 6.76 9.24
CA SER A 54 -25.08 6.61 7.90
C SER A 54 -24.00 6.33 6.86
N THR A 55 -24.33 5.54 5.85
CA THR A 55 -23.38 5.09 4.81
C THR A 55 -22.67 6.25 4.11
N ALA A 56 -23.40 7.31 3.77
CA ALA A 56 -22.81 8.50 3.15
C ALA A 56 -21.78 9.19 4.05
N LEU A 57 -22.07 9.29 5.36
CA LEU A 57 -21.17 9.93 6.32
C LEU A 57 -19.93 9.08 6.61
N ILE A 58 -20.05 7.74 6.54
CA ILE A 58 -18.90 6.81 6.68
C ILE A 58 -17.80 7.17 5.68
N GLY A 59 -18.15 7.33 4.40
CA GLY A 59 -17.17 7.67 3.36
C GLY A 59 -16.45 8.98 3.65
N VAL A 60 -17.19 10.02 4.07
CA VAL A 60 -16.61 11.32 4.43
C VAL A 60 -15.64 11.18 5.62
N ILE A 61 -16.03 10.45 6.66
CA ILE A 61 -15.18 10.22 7.85
C ILE A 61 -13.92 9.46 7.46
N LEU A 62 -14.04 8.37 6.72
CA LEU A 62 -12.88 7.57 6.30
C LEU A 62 -11.92 8.36 5.39
N THR A 63 -12.45 9.26 4.57
CA THR A 63 -11.63 10.16 3.75
C THR A 63 -10.94 11.21 4.60
N ALA A 64 -11.66 11.91 5.46
CA ALA A 64 -11.10 12.93 6.34
C ALA A 64 -10.00 12.37 7.25
N THR A 65 -10.21 11.17 7.79
CA THR A 65 -9.24 10.51 8.66
C THR A 65 -7.98 10.06 7.89
N ARG A 66 -8.08 9.68 6.61
CA ARG A 66 -6.90 9.40 5.78
C ARG A 66 -6.10 10.66 5.43
N ILE A 67 -6.76 11.78 5.23
CA ILE A 67 -6.07 13.07 5.06
C ILE A 67 -5.36 13.44 6.37
N LEU A 68 -6.01 13.22 7.52
CA LEU A 68 -5.40 13.42 8.82
C LEU A 68 -4.17 12.52 9.01
N ASP A 69 -4.21 11.25 8.59
CA ASP A 69 -3.08 10.31 8.61
C ASP A 69 -1.87 10.87 7.84
N ALA A 70 -2.09 11.43 6.65
CA ALA A 70 -1.02 12.06 5.87
C ALA A 70 -0.39 13.27 6.59
N LEU A 71 -1.18 14.03 7.36
CA LEU A 71 -0.67 15.15 8.17
C LEU A 71 0.07 14.68 9.42
N THR A 72 -0.45 13.66 10.09
CA THR A 72 0.18 13.09 11.30
C THR A 72 1.50 12.41 10.98
N ASP A 73 1.68 11.79 9.82
CA ASP A 73 2.97 11.25 9.38
C ASP A 73 4.08 12.31 9.43
N MET A 74 3.80 13.53 8.95
CA MET A 74 4.78 14.63 9.00
C MET A 74 5.07 15.09 10.43
N MET A 75 4.06 15.14 11.29
CA MET A 75 4.23 15.54 12.70
C MET A 75 5.04 14.50 13.49
N PHE A 76 4.80 13.23 13.26
CA PHE A 76 5.51 12.15 13.96
C PHE A 76 6.99 12.05 13.61
N ALA A 77 7.41 12.48 12.41
CA ALA A 77 8.83 12.57 12.09
C ALA A 77 9.60 13.42 13.12
N PHE A 78 8.99 14.54 13.58
CA PHE A 78 9.58 15.38 14.63
C PHE A 78 9.57 14.72 16.02
N VAL A 79 8.52 13.95 16.34
CA VAL A 79 8.41 13.23 17.61
C VAL A 79 9.43 12.10 17.64
N TYR A 80 9.55 11.36 16.54
CA TYR A 80 10.50 10.26 16.38
C TYR A 80 11.93 10.69 16.73
N ASP A 81 12.39 11.87 16.29
CA ASP A 81 13.74 12.36 16.52
C ASP A 81 14.00 12.79 17.98
N ARG A 82 12.95 13.09 18.73
CA ARG A 82 13.05 13.53 20.14
C ARG A 82 13.04 12.39 21.16
N VAL A 83 12.53 11.21 20.77
CA VAL A 83 12.48 10.06 21.68
C VAL A 83 13.86 9.43 21.76
N ASN A 84 14.47 9.52 22.93
CA ASN A 84 15.71 8.84 23.28
C ASN A 84 15.58 8.30 24.70
N THR A 85 15.55 6.98 24.87
CA THR A 85 15.42 6.34 26.17
C THR A 85 16.55 5.34 26.41
N LYS A 86 16.88 5.10 27.68
CA LYS A 86 17.88 4.11 28.08
C LYS A 86 17.53 2.66 27.67
N TYR A 87 16.27 2.39 27.39
CA TYR A 87 15.76 1.05 26.99
C TYR A 87 15.70 0.85 25.48
N GLY A 88 16.19 1.80 24.69
CA GLY A 88 16.06 1.86 23.25
C GLY A 88 15.00 2.87 22.80
N LYS A 89 14.87 3.06 21.51
CA LYS A 89 13.95 3.99 20.87
C LYS A 89 12.84 3.25 20.15
N LEU A 90 13.21 2.26 19.35
CA LEU A 90 12.31 1.59 18.41
C LEU A 90 11.27 0.73 19.15
N ARG A 91 11.71 -0.09 20.11
CA ARG A 91 10.84 -0.98 20.87
C ARG A 91 9.78 -0.22 21.67
N ILE A 92 10.17 0.89 22.30
CA ILE A 92 9.25 1.72 23.07
C ILE A 92 8.19 2.36 22.14
N LEU A 93 8.61 2.88 20.99
CA LEU A 93 7.68 3.46 20.02
C LEU A 93 6.71 2.41 19.46
N ILE A 94 7.20 1.21 19.10
CA ILE A 94 6.34 0.12 18.64
C ILE A 94 5.31 -0.27 19.69
N MET A 95 5.74 -0.50 20.93
CA MET A 95 4.82 -0.96 21.99
C MET A 95 3.88 0.14 22.47
N SER A 96 4.31 1.40 22.57
CA SER A 96 3.43 2.52 22.92
C SER A 96 2.40 2.80 21.82
N GLY A 97 2.85 2.80 20.54
CA GLY A 97 1.94 2.91 19.40
C GLY A 97 0.92 1.77 19.37
N PHE A 98 1.36 0.53 19.58
CA PHE A 98 0.46 -0.63 19.66
C PHE A 98 -0.54 -0.51 20.81
N PHE A 99 -0.13 -0.02 21.98
CA PHE A 99 -1.06 0.15 23.10
C PHE A 99 -2.19 1.14 22.76
N ILE A 100 -1.84 2.29 22.16
CA ILE A 100 -2.83 3.29 21.72
C ILE A 100 -3.75 2.70 20.66
N GLU A 101 -3.20 2.02 19.66
CA GLU A 101 -3.93 1.37 18.59
C GLU A 101 -4.86 0.28 19.12
N ALA A 102 -4.36 -0.62 19.98
CA ALA A 102 -5.11 -1.74 20.53
C ALA A 102 -6.27 -1.30 21.41
N VAL A 103 -6.07 -0.31 22.28
CA VAL A 103 -7.15 0.26 23.12
C VAL A 103 -8.22 0.86 22.23
N SER A 104 -7.83 1.64 21.23
CA SER A 104 -8.79 2.27 20.31
C SER A 104 -9.59 1.23 19.53
N LEU A 105 -8.94 0.22 18.96
CA LEU A 105 -9.58 -0.85 18.20
C LEU A 105 -10.49 -1.71 19.09
N PHE A 106 -10.05 -2.04 20.30
CA PHE A 106 -10.88 -2.79 21.24
C PHE A 106 -12.14 -2.03 21.62
N LEU A 107 -12.03 -0.74 21.89
CA LEU A 107 -13.19 0.12 22.16
C LEU A 107 -14.11 0.20 20.93
N MET A 108 -13.55 0.39 19.74
CA MET A 108 -14.30 0.60 18.49
C MET A 108 -15.02 -0.66 18.01
N PHE A 109 -14.40 -1.83 18.11
CA PHE A 109 -14.92 -3.07 17.51
C PHE A 109 -15.52 -4.05 18.52
N ASP A 110 -15.28 -3.89 19.83
CA ASP A 110 -15.80 -4.80 20.87
C ASP A 110 -16.65 -4.09 21.90
N LEU A 111 -16.05 -3.23 22.74
CA LEU A 111 -16.69 -2.74 23.96
C LEU A 111 -17.84 -1.78 23.69
N LEU A 112 -17.70 -0.89 22.70
CA LEU A 112 -18.67 0.18 22.41
C LEU A 112 -19.59 -0.14 21.24
N VAL A 113 -19.38 -1.26 20.55
CA VAL A 113 -20.24 -1.71 19.46
C VAL A 113 -21.69 -1.91 19.94
N GLY A 114 -22.63 -1.27 19.26
CA GLY A 114 -24.07 -1.40 19.53
C GLY A 114 -24.58 -0.62 20.76
N LYS A 115 -23.74 0.23 21.39
CA LYS A 115 -24.15 1.05 22.54
C LYS A 115 -24.79 2.40 22.16
N GLY A 116 -24.96 2.68 20.87
CA GLY A 116 -25.66 3.89 20.43
C GLY A 116 -24.89 5.21 20.65
N LEU A 117 -23.57 5.17 20.81
CA LEU A 117 -22.74 6.37 21.06
C LEU A 117 -22.61 7.32 19.87
N GLY A 118 -23.03 6.87 18.69
CA GLY A 118 -23.12 7.68 17.49
C GLY A 118 -21.76 8.06 16.84
N THR A 119 -21.86 8.91 15.85
CA THR A 119 -20.74 9.36 15.00
C THR A 119 -19.57 9.99 15.76
N PRO A 120 -19.75 10.87 16.77
CA PRO A 120 -18.62 11.51 17.43
C PRO A 120 -17.68 10.53 18.13
N ALA A 121 -18.23 9.50 18.78
CA ALA A 121 -17.44 8.46 19.45
C ALA A 121 -16.61 7.67 18.43
N PHE A 122 -17.20 7.32 17.27
CA PHE A 122 -16.48 6.63 16.21
C PHE A 122 -15.30 7.47 15.69
N ILE A 123 -15.51 8.76 15.44
CA ILE A 123 -14.45 9.68 14.94
C ILE A 123 -13.30 9.78 15.94
N VAL A 124 -13.59 9.98 17.22
CA VAL A 124 -12.56 10.09 18.27
C VAL A 124 -11.71 8.82 18.34
N LEU A 125 -12.36 7.65 18.37
CA LEU A 125 -11.68 6.37 18.41
C LEU A 125 -10.84 6.15 17.14
N TYR A 126 -11.36 6.52 15.98
CA TYR A 126 -10.63 6.40 14.72
C TYR A 126 -9.37 7.28 14.68
N ILE A 127 -9.44 8.50 15.24
CA ILE A 127 -8.28 9.39 15.38
C ILE A 127 -7.21 8.76 16.29
N PHE A 128 -7.59 8.20 17.44
CA PHE A 128 -6.64 7.50 18.31
C PHE A 128 -6.01 6.29 17.62
N TYR A 129 -6.79 5.53 16.86
CA TYR A 129 -6.26 4.45 16.02
C TYR A 129 -5.17 4.96 15.07
N ILE A 130 -5.44 6.05 14.30
CA ILE A 130 -4.48 6.63 13.37
C ILE A 130 -3.18 7.01 14.09
N LEU A 131 -3.27 7.66 15.25
CA LEU A 131 -2.08 8.05 16.01
C LEU A 131 -1.22 6.83 16.38
N GLY A 132 -1.83 5.75 16.88
CA GLY A 132 -1.11 4.52 17.20
C GLY A 132 -0.49 3.87 15.95
N TYR A 133 -1.26 3.76 14.88
CA TYR A 133 -0.82 3.20 13.60
C TYR A 133 0.37 3.99 13.00
N THR A 134 0.29 5.33 12.98
CA THR A 134 1.36 6.19 12.46
C THR A 134 2.67 5.98 13.23
N ILE A 135 2.62 5.92 14.58
CA ILE A 135 3.81 5.66 15.41
C ILE A 135 4.47 4.34 15.03
N ILE A 136 3.68 3.26 14.92
CA ILE A 136 4.20 1.93 14.57
C ILE A 136 4.77 1.95 13.15
N ASN A 137 3.99 2.40 12.18
CA ASN A 137 4.34 2.33 10.75
C ASN A 137 5.63 3.11 10.45
N MET A 138 5.75 4.34 10.96
CA MET A 138 6.97 5.13 10.78
C MET A 138 8.18 4.47 11.45
N THR A 139 8.00 3.90 12.64
CA THR A 139 9.09 3.21 13.34
C THR A 139 9.56 2.00 12.56
N ILE A 140 8.62 1.16 12.08
CA ILE A 140 8.93 -0.04 11.30
C ILE A 140 9.70 0.28 10.00
N GLN A 141 9.37 1.36 9.33
CA GLN A 141 10.05 1.77 8.08
C GLN A 141 11.52 2.16 8.29
N THR A 142 11.91 2.56 9.51
CA THR A 142 13.30 2.92 9.81
C THR A 142 14.19 1.72 10.13
N ILE A 143 13.63 0.54 10.40
CA ILE A 143 14.36 -0.63 10.89
C ILE A 143 15.18 -1.35 9.80
N PRO A 144 14.72 -1.57 8.56
CA PRO A 144 15.47 -2.35 7.56
C PRO A 144 16.90 -1.84 7.30
N PRO A 145 17.17 -0.53 7.13
CA PRO A 145 18.53 -0.02 6.99
C PRO A 145 19.39 -0.21 8.24
N MET A 146 18.75 -0.27 9.42
CA MET A 146 19.43 -0.46 10.70
C MET A 146 19.74 -1.93 10.97
N LEU A 147 18.93 -2.88 10.46
CA LEU A 147 19.19 -4.31 10.57
C LEU A 147 20.45 -4.72 9.81
N SER A 148 20.65 -4.19 8.60
CA SER A 148 21.83 -4.51 7.80
C SER A 148 22.25 -3.34 6.93
N ASN A 149 23.55 -3.02 6.96
CA ASN A 149 24.18 -2.09 6.00
C ASN A 149 24.79 -2.83 4.81
N ASP A 150 24.80 -4.19 4.83
CA ASP A 150 25.31 -4.99 3.70
C ASP A 150 24.30 -4.98 2.53
N PRO A 151 24.66 -4.42 1.36
CA PRO A 151 23.79 -4.39 0.18
C PRO A 151 23.31 -5.77 -0.28
N ARG A 152 24.08 -6.84 0.03
CA ARG A 152 23.77 -8.21 -0.37
C ARG A 152 22.72 -8.86 0.54
N GLN A 153 22.59 -8.40 1.79
CA GLN A 153 21.62 -8.95 2.73
C GLN A 153 20.28 -8.19 2.69
N ARG A 154 20.28 -6.91 2.30
CA ARG A 154 19.05 -6.09 2.23
C ARG A 154 17.92 -6.73 1.41
N PRO A 155 18.18 -7.35 0.24
CA PRO A 155 17.12 -8.06 -0.49
C PRO A 155 16.49 -9.19 0.31
N THR A 156 17.23 -9.90 1.15
CA THR A 156 16.71 -10.96 2.01
C THR A 156 15.69 -10.43 3.02
N ILE A 157 15.92 -9.25 3.60
CA ILE A 157 14.95 -8.57 4.48
C ILE A 157 13.66 -8.30 3.71
N GLY A 158 13.77 -7.75 2.50
CA GLY A 158 12.62 -7.49 1.62
C GLY A 158 11.82 -8.75 1.27
N VAL A 159 12.50 -9.86 0.98
CA VAL A 159 11.85 -11.15 0.67
C VAL A 159 11.02 -11.65 1.85
N TRP A 160 11.57 -11.65 3.08
CA TRP A 160 10.82 -12.08 4.26
C TRP A 160 9.64 -11.16 4.58
N MET A 161 9.84 -9.83 4.51
CA MET A 161 8.74 -8.87 4.69
C MET A 161 7.63 -9.11 3.66
N THR A 162 7.99 -9.29 2.40
CA THR A 162 7.04 -9.57 1.33
C THR A 162 6.29 -10.87 1.58
N ALA A 163 6.99 -11.96 1.93
CA ALA A 163 6.37 -13.25 2.20
C ALA A 163 5.32 -13.14 3.32
N PHE A 164 5.66 -12.50 4.45
CA PHE A 164 4.71 -12.31 5.55
C PHE A 164 3.53 -11.43 5.14
N ASN A 165 3.78 -10.33 4.42
CA ASN A 165 2.72 -9.42 3.94
C ASN A 165 1.76 -10.05 2.92
N TYR A 166 2.12 -11.16 2.29
CA TYR A 166 1.21 -11.93 1.43
C TYR A 166 0.52 -13.07 2.18
N VAL A 167 1.28 -13.85 2.95
CA VAL A 167 0.75 -15.03 3.65
C VAL A 167 -0.29 -14.63 4.72
N ILE A 168 0.01 -13.63 5.53
CA ILE A 168 -0.85 -13.24 6.65
C ILE A 168 -2.22 -12.74 6.20
N PRO A 169 -2.37 -11.76 5.28
CA PRO A 169 -3.68 -11.35 4.80
C PRO A 169 -4.48 -12.48 4.16
N THR A 170 -3.79 -13.39 3.48
CA THR A 170 -4.43 -14.55 2.86
C THR A 170 -5.05 -15.46 3.90
N VAL A 171 -4.29 -15.86 4.93
CA VAL A 171 -4.79 -16.70 6.03
C VAL A 171 -5.91 -15.99 6.80
N LEU A 172 -5.73 -14.71 7.10
CA LEU A 172 -6.73 -13.91 7.81
C LEU A 172 -8.03 -13.77 7.01
N GLY A 173 -7.93 -13.59 5.69
CA GLY A 173 -9.10 -13.54 4.83
C GLY A 173 -9.91 -14.84 4.88
N LEU A 174 -9.25 -15.99 4.92
CA LEU A 174 -9.92 -17.28 5.12
C LEU A 174 -10.59 -17.35 6.50
N VAL A 175 -9.87 -16.97 7.54
CA VAL A 175 -10.40 -16.96 8.91
C VAL A 175 -11.61 -16.02 9.02
N PHE A 176 -11.55 -14.81 8.50
CA PHE A 176 -12.61 -13.81 8.58
C PHE A 176 -13.84 -14.22 7.76
N ASN A 177 -13.65 -14.60 6.50
CA ASN A 177 -14.76 -14.84 5.57
C ASN A 177 -15.32 -16.26 5.61
N ILE A 178 -14.58 -17.25 6.11
CA ILE A 178 -15.05 -18.64 6.18
C ILE A 178 -15.41 -19.03 7.61
N VAL A 179 -14.56 -18.70 8.59
CA VAL A 179 -14.74 -19.16 9.96
C VAL A 179 -15.58 -18.15 10.75
N ILE A 180 -15.10 -16.92 10.93
CA ILE A 180 -15.73 -15.93 11.82
C ILE A 180 -17.09 -15.49 11.26
N LEU A 181 -17.19 -15.25 9.95
CA LEU A 181 -18.45 -14.86 9.32
C LEU A 181 -19.52 -15.94 9.47
N ARG A 182 -19.16 -17.22 9.32
CA ARG A 182 -20.09 -18.35 9.55
C ARG A 182 -20.54 -18.45 11.01
N LEU A 183 -19.59 -18.31 11.96
CA LEU A 183 -19.90 -18.33 13.40
C LEU A 183 -20.78 -17.14 13.82
N ALA A 184 -20.69 -16.02 13.12
CA ALA A 184 -21.53 -14.84 13.32
C ALA A 184 -22.90 -14.89 12.62
N GLY A 185 -23.27 -16.02 12.02
CA GLY A 185 -24.56 -16.19 11.34
C GLY A 185 -24.59 -15.69 9.90
N GLY A 186 -23.43 -15.54 9.24
CA GLY A 186 -23.30 -15.17 7.82
C GLY A 186 -23.41 -13.68 7.51
N THR A 187 -23.51 -12.83 8.52
CA THR A 187 -23.64 -11.37 8.37
C THR A 187 -22.55 -10.63 9.16
N PHE A 188 -22.21 -9.42 8.71
CA PHE A 188 -21.27 -8.53 9.42
C PHE A 188 -21.98 -7.81 10.56
N ASN A 189 -22.31 -8.54 11.62
CA ASN A 189 -22.97 -8.06 12.81
C ASN A 189 -22.00 -7.72 13.96
N ALA A 190 -22.53 -7.28 15.10
CA ALA A 190 -21.72 -6.95 16.27
C ALA A 190 -20.89 -8.15 16.79
N LEU A 191 -21.40 -9.37 16.69
CA LEU A 191 -20.67 -10.58 17.10
C LEU A 191 -19.45 -10.81 16.19
N TYR A 192 -19.63 -10.66 14.87
CA TYR A 192 -18.52 -10.73 13.90
C TYR A 192 -17.41 -9.76 14.25
N LEU A 193 -17.74 -8.48 14.50
CA LEU A 193 -16.78 -7.44 14.82
C LEU A 193 -16.00 -7.76 16.11
N LYS A 194 -16.70 -8.18 17.16
CA LYS A 194 -16.09 -8.57 18.45
C LYS A 194 -15.14 -9.76 18.31
N MET A 195 -15.54 -10.80 17.61
CA MET A 195 -14.68 -11.97 17.38
C MET A 195 -13.43 -11.61 16.58
N THR A 196 -13.61 -10.82 15.52
CA THR A 196 -12.53 -10.42 14.63
C THR A 196 -11.49 -9.57 15.36
N VAL A 197 -11.91 -8.54 16.12
CA VAL A 197 -10.96 -7.67 16.82
C VAL A 197 -10.18 -8.41 17.90
N ARG A 198 -10.82 -9.29 18.66
CA ARG A 198 -10.13 -10.09 19.69
C ARG A 198 -9.05 -10.97 19.08
N PHE A 199 -9.36 -11.63 17.96
CA PHE A 199 -8.40 -12.45 17.24
C PHE A 199 -7.22 -11.60 16.69
N VAL A 200 -7.53 -10.46 16.08
CA VAL A 200 -6.53 -9.54 15.53
C VAL A 200 -5.62 -8.97 16.61
N LEU A 201 -6.15 -8.52 17.74
CA LEU A 201 -5.34 -7.92 18.81
C LEU A 201 -4.37 -8.92 19.43
N ILE A 202 -4.79 -10.18 19.62
CA ILE A 202 -3.90 -11.24 20.10
C ILE A 202 -2.76 -11.45 19.09
N LEU A 203 -3.09 -11.60 17.81
CA LEU A 203 -2.10 -11.82 16.76
C LEU A 203 -1.13 -10.64 16.61
N ALA A 204 -1.66 -9.40 16.65
CA ALA A 204 -0.89 -8.18 16.57
C ALA A 204 0.06 -8.00 17.77
N PHE A 205 -0.40 -8.34 18.98
CA PHE A 205 0.44 -8.33 20.17
C PHE A 205 1.66 -9.26 20.00
N PHE A 206 1.41 -10.53 19.63
CA PHE A 206 2.49 -11.48 19.41
C PHE A 206 3.43 -11.03 18.29
N GLY A 207 2.92 -10.50 17.19
CA GLY A 207 3.72 -9.97 16.10
C GLY A 207 4.67 -8.84 16.53
N ASN A 208 4.16 -7.89 17.31
CA ASN A 208 4.95 -6.78 17.82
C ASN A 208 5.99 -7.24 18.85
N VAL A 209 5.65 -8.17 19.74
CA VAL A 209 6.60 -8.75 20.70
C VAL A 209 7.73 -9.47 19.96
N LEU A 210 7.41 -10.31 18.96
CA LEU A 210 8.41 -11.00 18.13
C LEU A 210 9.32 -9.99 17.41
N CYS A 211 8.74 -8.94 16.83
CA CYS A 211 9.49 -7.86 16.21
C CYS A 211 10.44 -7.19 17.20
N CYS A 212 9.97 -6.83 18.39
CA CYS A 212 10.78 -6.22 19.43
C CYS A 212 11.96 -7.12 19.88
N VAL A 213 11.75 -8.43 19.94
CA VAL A 213 12.83 -9.40 20.20
C VAL A 213 13.84 -9.40 19.06
N GLY A 214 13.36 -9.44 17.79
CA GLY A 214 14.23 -9.45 16.62
C GLY A 214 15.14 -8.23 16.48
N ILE A 215 14.67 -7.06 16.93
CA ILE A 215 15.43 -5.80 16.85
C ILE A 215 16.20 -5.44 18.11
N SER A 216 16.18 -6.27 19.13
CA SER A 216 16.78 -5.97 20.45
C SER A 216 18.26 -5.59 20.40
N ASP A 217 19.03 -6.22 19.52
CA ASP A 217 20.46 -5.97 19.36
C ASP A 217 20.79 -4.63 18.69
N ILE A 218 19.90 -4.13 17.81
CA ILE A 218 20.10 -2.89 17.08
C ILE A 218 19.51 -1.67 17.80
N ASP A 219 18.53 -1.87 18.67
CA ASP A 219 17.84 -0.81 19.39
C ASP A 219 18.59 -0.41 20.66
N LYS A 220 19.86 0.02 20.47
CA LYS A 220 20.74 0.52 21.52
C LYS A 220 20.99 2.02 21.30
N VAL A 221 21.06 2.78 22.40
CA VAL A 221 21.26 4.24 22.38
C VAL A 221 22.51 4.65 21.57
N GLU A 222 23.55 3.81 21.60
CA GLU A 222 24.81 4.04 20.90
C GLU A 222 24.64 4.11 19.37
N ASN A 223 23.70 3.34 18.82
CA ASN A 223 23.43 3.29 17.38
C ASN A 223 22.70 4.54 16.83
N PHE A 224 22.18 5.40 17.73
CA PHE A 224 21.47 6.63 17.36
C PHE A 224 22.30 7.89 17.63
N ARG A 225 23.50 7.76 18.21
CA ARG A 225 24.41 8.88 18.46
C ARG A 225 25.09 9.28 17.15
N GLY A 226 25.11 10.57 16.83
CA GLY A 226 25.87 11.12 15.70
C GLY A 226 25.15 11.14 14.35
N THR A 227 23.90 10.71 14.26
CA THR A 227 23.11 10.91 13.03
C THR A 227 22.75 12.37 12.87
N LYS A 228 23.25 13.02 11.80
CA LYS A 228 22.80 14.37 11.44
C LYS A 228 21.30 14.32 11.15
N ARG A 229 20.55 15.30 11.71
CA ARG A 229 19.14 15.48 11.38
C ARG A 229 19.00 15.70 9.87
N VAL A 230 18.20 14.87 9.22
CA VAL A 230 17.79 15.12 7.84
C VAL A 230 16.87 16.34 7.88
N GLU A 231 17.18 17.39 7.12
CA GLU A 231 16.28 18.53 7.03
C GLU A 231 14.92 18.05 6.50
N PRO A 232 13.81 18.46 7.16
CA PRO A 232 12.49 18.07 6.70
C PRO A 232 12.23 18.67 5.32
N LEU A 233 11.62 17.86 4.45
CA LEU A 233 11.20 18.29 3.11
C LEU A 233 10.30 19.52 3.21
N LYS A 234 10.72 20.63 2.59
CA LYS A 234 9.93 21.85 2.55
C LYS A 234 8.84 21.71 1.49
N ILE A 235 7.60 22.02 1.84
CA ILE A 235 6.45 22.00 0.91
C ILE A 235 6.73 22.86 -0.32
N LYS A 236 7.48 23.96 -0.16
CA LYS A 236 7.88 24.84 -1.26
C LYS A 236 8.71 24.11 -2.32
N ASP A 237 9.69 23.29 -1.89
CA ASP A 237 10.54 22.51 -2.80
C ASP A 237 9.71 21.46 -3.54
N MET A 238 8.73 20.85 -2.86
CA MET A 238 7.78 19.91 -3.46
C MET A 238 6.95 20.57 -4.57
N ILE A 239 6.38 21.74 -4.32
CA ILE A 239 5.57 22.49 -5.30
C ILE A 239 6.43 22.88 -6.51
N GLU A 240 7.67 23.34 -6.27
CA GLU A 240 8.59 23.72 -7.32
C GLU A 240 8.91 22.55 -8.26
N VAL A 241 9.22 21.37 -7.70
CA VAL A 241 9.49 20.15 -8.47
C VAL A 241 8.29 19.75 -9.30
N VAL A 242 7.08 19.71 -8.72
CA VAL A 242 5.84 19.35 -9.47
C VAL A 242 5.61 20.31 -10.62
N ARG A 243 5.75 21.62 -10.37
CA ARG A 243 5.45 22.65 -11.38
C ARG A 243 6.34 22.55 -12.62
N HIS A 244 7.58 22.14 -12.47
CA HIS A 244 8.58 22.15 -13.54
C HIS A 244 8.88 20.76 -14.12
N ASN A 245 8.48 19.68 -13.45
CA ASN A 245 8.71 18.31 -13.92
C ASN A 245 7.44 17.74 -14.56
N LYS A 246 7.29 17.95 -15.89
CA LYS A 246 6.14 17.43 -16.65
C LYS A 246 6.00 15.90 -16.60
N PRO A 247 7.06 15.09 -16.76
CA PRO A 247 6.97 13.64 -16.56
C PRO A 247 6.41 13.24 -15.20
N LEU A 248 6.79 13.93 -14.12
CA LEU A 248 6.25 13.70 -12.78
C LEU A 248 4.76 14.04 -12.71
N GLN A 249 4.31 15.13 -13.34
CA GLN A 249 2.87 15.46 -13.40
C GLN A 249 2.08 14.35 -14.10
N SER A 250 2.57 13.86 -15.24
CA SER A 250 1.95 12.74 -15.97
C SER A 250 1.92 11.47 -15.13
N TYR A 251 3.00 11.18 -14.40
CA TYR A 251 3.08 10.04 -13.50
C TYR A 251 2.08 10.14 -12.34
N ILE A 252 2.01 11.29 -11.69
CA ILE A 252 1.08 11.55 -10.59
C ILE A 252 -0.37 11.34 -11.08
N ALA A 253 -0.73 11.93 -12.22
CA ALA A 253 -2.08 11.78 -12.78
C ALA A 253 -2.41 10.31 -13.09
N ALA A 254 -1.49 9.58 -13.71
CA ALA A 254 -1.67 8.17 -14.07
C ALA A 254 -1.76 7.26 -12.85
N ALA A 255 -0.76 7.34 -11.94
CA ALA A 255 -0.69 6.44 -10.81
C ALA A 255 -1.77 6.72 -9.77
N SER A 256 -2.10 8.00 -9.49
CA SER A 256 -3.14 8.34 -8.52
C SER A 256 -4.54 8.02 -9.02
N SER A 257 -4.83 8.15 -10.32
CA SER A 257 -6.13 7.75 -10.88
C SER A 257 -6.34 6.23 -10.83
N ASP A 258 -5.32 5.45 -11.15
CA ASP A 258 -5.33 3.99 -11.02
C ASP A 258 -5.50 3.58 -9.55
N LYS A 259 -4.76 4.21 -8.64
CA LYS A 259 -4.85 3.96 -7.20
C LYS A 259 -6.23 4.27 -6.64
N LEU A 260 -6.82 5.41 -7.01
CA LEU A 260 -8.18 5.79 -6.60
C LEU A 260 -9.20 4.71 -7.00
N ALA A 261 -9.13 4.25 -8.23
CA ALA A 261 -10.01 3.19 -8.73
C ALA A 261 -9.80 1.87 -7.99
N GLN A 262 -8.55 1.48 -7.76
CA GLN A 262 -8.21 0.27 -6.99
C GLN A 262 -8.73 0.36 -5.55
N VAL A 263 -8.50 1.48 -4.86
CA VAL A 263 -8.96 1.66 -3.47
C VAL A 263 -10.47 1.64 -3.39
N THR A 264 -11.18 2.21 -4.36
CA THR A 264 -12.65 2.13 -4.42
C THR A 264 -13.13 0.69 -4.61
N ALA A 265 -12.56 -0.03 -5.56
CA ALA A 265 -12.92 -1.42 -5.86
C ALA A 265 -12.63 -2.39 -4.69
N THR A 266 -11.60 -2.11 -3.91
CA THR A 266 -11.20 -2.95 -2.75
C THR A 266 -11.89 -2.57 -1.44
N GLN A 267 -12.78 -1.55 -1.44
CA GLN A 267 -13.59 -1.27 -0.25
C GLN A 267 -14.44 -2.49 0.12
N SER A 268 -14.52 -2.80 1.41
CA SER A 268 -15.25 -3.97 1.91
C SER A 268 -16.71 -3.99 1.45
N ILE A 269 -17.36 -2.82 1.37
CA ILE A 269 -18.73 -2.65 0.88
C ILE A 269 -18.84 -3.16 -0.57
N ILE A 270 -17.95 -2.73 -1.46
CA ILE A 270 -17.97 -3.13 -2.88
C ILE A 270 -17.61 -4.61 -3.04
N THR A 271 -16.63 -5.08 -2.28
CA THR A 271 -16.25 -6.51 -2.26
C THR A 271 -17.40 -7.38 -1.78
N THR A 272 -18.14 -6.95 -0.76
CA THR A 272 -19.33 -7.64 -0.26
C THR A 272 -20.44 -7.67 -1.30
N MET A 273 -20.66 -6.57 -2.03
CA MET A 273 -21.65 -6.54 -3.10
C MET A 273 -21.31 -7.55 -4.21
N LEU A 274 -20.04 -7.62 -4.66
CA LEU A 274 -19.67 -8.57 -5.71
C LEU A 274 -19.74 -10.01 -5.22
N TYR A 275 -19.03 -10.35 -4.14
CA TYR A 275 -18.88 -11.74 -3.71
C TYR A 275 -20.03 -12.21 -2.80
N GLY A 276 -20.53 -11.35 -1.91
CA GLY A 276 -21.57 -11.71 -0.96
C GLY A 276 -23.00 -11.64 -1.52
N ILE A 277 -23.27 -10.72 -2.46
CA ILE A 277 -24.61 -10.48 -3.01
C ILE A 277 -24.73 -11.00 -4.44
N VAL A 278 -23.89 -10.49 -5.36
CA VAL A 278 -23.99 -10.76 -6.79
C VAL A 278 -23.60 -12.22 -7.11
N ILE A 279 -22.45 -12.68 -6.62
CA ILE A 279 -21.99 -14.07 -6.78
C ILE A 279 -22.63 -14.98 -5.72
N GLY A 280 -22.84 -14.48 -4.49
CA GLY A 280 -23.43 -15.24 -3.38
C GLY A 280 -22.44 -16.16 -2.66
N ASN A 281 -21.13 -15.92 -2.79
CA ASN A 281 -20.08 -16.68 -2.11
C ASN A 281 -18.94 -15.78 -1.65
N MET A 282 -19.01 -15.29 -0.41
CA MET A 282 -18.01 -14.38 0.17
C MET A 282 -16.60 -15.02 0.29
N ALA A 283 -16.52 -16.33 0.55
CA ALA A 283 -15.24 -17.03 0.64
C ALA A 283 -14.42 -16.99 -0.67
N MET A 284 -15.12 -16.88 -1.80
CA MET A 284 -14.50 -16.83 -3.13
C MET A 284 -13.58 -15.62 -3.29
N SER A 285 -13.86 -14.50 -2.62
CA SER A 285 -12.98 -13.30 -2.64
C SER A 285 -11.58 -13.63 -2.14
N THR A 286 -11.48 -14.36 -1.05
CA THR A 286 -10.20 -14.74 -0.43
C THR A 286 -9.51 -15.86 -1.19
N ILE A 287 -10.27 -16.89 -1.61
CA ILE A 287 -9.71 -18.02 -2.36
C ILE A 287 -9.11 -17.52 -3.69
N LEU A 288 -9.80 -16.65 -4.41
CA LEU A 288 -9.28 -16.08 -5.65
C LEU A 288 -8.04 -15.20 -5.41
N GLY A 289 -8.03 -14.38 -4.34
CA GLY A 289 -6.85 -13.61 -3.96
C GLY A 289 -5.63 -14.49 -3.68
N MET A 290 -5.85 -15.62 -2.99
CA MET A 290 -4.81 -16.60 -2.67
C MET A 290 -4.23 -17.26 -3.92
N VAL A 291 -5.10 -17.77 -4.80
CA VAL A 291 -4.67 -18.46 -6.02
C VAL A 291 -4.05 -17.49 -7.03
N ALA A 292 -4.50 -16.23 -7.05
CA ALA A 292 -3.94 -15.18 -7.91
C ALA A 292 -2.52 -14.74 -7.53
N MET A 293 -2.02 -15.07 -6.34
CA MET A 293 -0.70 -14.65 -5.87
C MET A 293 0.44 -15.17 -6.75
N ILE A 294 0.42 -16.44 -7.12
CA ILE A 294 1.48 -17.05 -7.95
C ILE A 294 1.48 -16.44 -9.36
N PRO A 295 0.37 -16.41 -10.11
CA PRO A 295 0.31 -15.68 -11.37
C PRO A 295 0.75 -14.22 -11.27
N ALA A 296 0.35 -13.50 -10.22
CA ALA A 296 0.72 -12.09 -10.05
C ALA A 296 2.25 -11.88 -10.01
N ILE A 297 2.98 -12.74 -9.33
CA ILE A 297 4.45 -12.68 -9.28
C ILE A 297 5.07 -12.94 -10.67
N LEU A 298 4.55 -13.94 -11.40
CA LEU A 298 5.02 -14.24 -12.76
C LEU A 298 4.75 -13.07 -13.72
N PHE A 299 3.57 -12.49 -13.64
CA PHE A 299 3.21 -11.31 -14.42
C PHE A 299 4.06 -10.09 -14.05
N ALA A 300 4.34 -9.87 -12.76
CA ALA A 300 5.22 -8.78 -12.32
C ALA A 300 6.63 -8.91 -12.91
N ALA A 301 7.20 -10.12 -12.90
CA ALA A 301 8.50 -10.40 -13.51
C ALA A 301 8.48 -10.20 -15.04
N GLY A 302 7.41 -10.66 -15.70
CA GLY A 302 7.17 -10.42 -17.13
C GLY A 302 7.04 -8.95 -17.47
N GLY A 303 6.27 -8.20 -16.66
CA GLY A 303 6.09 -6.76 -16.77
C GLY A 303 7.39 -5.98 -16.61
N ALA A 304 8.21 -6.35 -15.62
CA ALA A 304 9.55 -5.77 -15.44
C ALA A 304 10.46 -5.98 -16.65
N LYS A 305 10.48 -7.22 -17.17
CA LYS A 305 11.26 -7.54 -18.39
C LYS A 305 10.76 -6.76 -19.61
N TYR A 306 9.44 -6.62 -19.74
CA TYR A 306 8.82 -5.85 -20.82
C TYR A 306 9.19 -4.35 -20.71
N ALA A 307 9.06 -3.76 -19.51
CA ALA A 307 9.43 -2.37 -19.27
C ALA A 307 10.93 -2.12 -19.54
N GLY A 308 11.81 -3.03 -19.14
CA GLY A 308 13.24 -2.95 -19.44
C GLY A 308 13.55 -3.00 -20.95
N ARG A 309 12.78 -3.79 -21.71
CA ARG A 309 12.99 -3.95 -23.16
C ARG A 309 12.42 -2.79 -23.97
N TYR A 310 11.22 -2.30 -23.63
CA TYR A 310 10.50 -1.32 -24.46
C TYR A 310 10.38 0.07 -23.81
N GLY A 311 10.83 0.22 -22.57
CA GLY A 311 10.74 1.44 -21.79
C GLY A 311 9.49 1.49 -20.91
N SER A 312 9.61 2.16 -19.76
CA SER A 312 8.58 2.20 -18.71
C SER A 312 7.28 2.85 -19.20
N LYS A 313 7.37 3.96 -19.94
CA LYS A 313 6.20 4.63 -20.53
C LYS A 313 5.39 3.70 -21.42
N LYS A 314 6.04 3.03 -22.38
CA LYS A 314 5.38 2.12 -23.31
C LYS A 314 4.74 0.95 -22.57
N ALA A 315 5.44 0.40 -21.59
CA ALA A 315 4.89 -0.68 -20.76
C ALA A 315 3.62 -0.25 -20.01
N ILE A 316 3.58 0.95 -19.42
CA ILE A 316 2.39 1.49 -18.78
C ILE A 316 1.23 1.55 -19.79
N VAL A 317 1.45 2.12 -20.96
CA VAL A 317 0.37 2.30 -21.98
C VAL A 317 -0.16 0.94 -22.45
N ASP A 318 0.72 0.03 -22.87
CA ASP A 318 0.32 -1.25 -23.47
C ASP A 318 -0.44 -2.13 -22.45
N TRP A 319 0.07 -2.25 -21.22
CA TRP A 319 -0.59 -3.04 -20.17
C TRP A 319 -1.90 -2.39 -19.71
N THR A 320 -1.97 -1.06 -19.67
CA THR A 320 -3.21 -0.33 -19.35
C THR A 320 -4.32 -0.61 -20.37
N ILE A 321 -4.00 -0.63 -21.67
CA ILE A 321 -4.97 -0.98 -22.71
C ILE A 321 -5.49 -2.41 -22.52
N ILE A 322 -4.60 -3.37 -22.22
CA ILE A 322 -5.01 -4.76 -21.95
C ILE A 322 -5.92 -4.84 -20.72
N CYS A 323 -5.58 -4.10 -19.63
CA CYS A 323 -6.43 -4.03 -18.45
C CYS A 323 -7.83 -3.47 -18.77
N MET A 324 -7.93 -2.44 -19.61
CA MET A 324 -9.23 -1.88 -20.04
C MET A 324 -10.06 -2.90 -20.79
N VAL A 325 -9.48 -3.64 -21.74
CA VAL A 325 -10.16 -4.68 -22.52
C VAL A 325 -10.65 -5.80 -21.59
N LEU A 326 -9.80 -6.30 -20.69
CA LEU A 326 -10.17 -7.36 -19.75
C LEU A 326 -11.25 -6.93 -18.75
N SER A 327 -11.19 -5.68 -18.29
CA SER A 327 -12.21 -5.11 -17.40
C SER A 327 -13.56 -4.96 -18.10
N GLY A 328 -13.54 -4.52 -19.36
CA GLY A 328 -14.72 -4.48 -20.23
C GLY A 328 -15.31 -5.88 -20.46
N ALA A 329 -14.46 -6.86 -20.75
CA ALA A 329 -14.87 -8.26 -20.92
C ALA A 329 -15.53 -8.83 -19.66
N LEU A 330 -14.99 -8.54 -18.46
CA LEU A 330 -15.60 -8.94 -17.18
C LEU A 330 -16.94 -8.24 -16.93
N SER A 331 -17.06 -6.97 -17.30
CA SER A 331 -18.36 -6.26 -17.22
C SER A 331 -19.42 -6.90 -18.11
N VAL A 332 -19.07 -7.19 -19.37
CA VAL A 332 -19.97 -7.88 -20.30
C VAL A 332 -20.30 -9.29 -19.82
N PHE A 333 -19.33 -10.01 -19.29
CA PHE A 333 -19.54 -11.34 -18.73
C PHE A 333 -20.65 -11.37 -17.67
N PHE A 334 -20.63 -10.45 -16.71
CA PHE A 334 -21.67 -10.37 -15.66
C PHE A 334 -23.01 -9.81 -16.15
N LEU A 335 -23.06 -9.14 -17.30
CA LEU A 335 -24.32 -8.70 -17.91
C LEU A 335 -25.02 -9.80 -18.71
N VAL A 336 -24.23 -10.75 -19.25
CA VAL A 336 -24.75 -11.82 -20.14
C VAL A 336 -25.04 -13.11 -19.35
N ILE A 337 -24.25 -13.41 -18.31
CA ILE A 337 -24.30 -14.66 -17.56
C ILE A 337 -24.92 -14.41 -16.20
N ASP A 338 -25.76 -15.32 -15.70
CA ASP A 338 -26.25 -15.27 -14.30
C ASP A 338 -25.04 -15.34 -13.33
N PRO A 339 -24.77 -14.28 -12.57
CA PRO A 339 -23.61 -14.21 -11.68
C PRO A 339 -23.55 -15.33 -10.64
N LYS A 340 -24.69 -15.87 -10.22
CA LYS A 340 -24.76 -16.95 -9.22
C LYS A 340 -24.20 -18.28 -9.73
N THR A 341 -24.11 -18.47 -11.05
CA THR A 341 -23.49 -19.64 -11.64
C THR A 341 -21.98 -19.66 -11.43
N VAL A 342 -21.37 -18.50 -11.21
CA VAL A 342 -19.92 -18.38 -10.90
C VAL A 342 -19.55 -19.03 -9.56
N ALA A 343 -20.48 -19.06 -8.60
CA ALA A 343 -20.27 -19.71 -7.30
C ALA A 343 -20.24 -21.23 -7.39
N ARG A 344 -20.65 -21.83 -8.51
CA ARG A 344 -20.74 -23.28 -8.70
C ARG A 344 -19.60 -23.77 -9.61
N PRO A 345 -18.98 -24.93 -9.29
CA PRO A 345 -18.00 -25.53 -10.19
C PRO A 345 -18.58 -25.75 -11.60
N GLY A 346 -17.96 -25.15 -12.61
CA GLY A 346 -18.43 -25.24 -13.99
C GLY A 346 -17.65 -24.32 -14.93
N LEU A 347 -18.06 -24.28 -16.21
CA LEU A 347 -17.40 -23.48 -17.23
C LEU A 347 -17.42 -21.97 -16.90
N THR A 348 -18.53 -21.47 -16.36
CA THR A 348 -18.70 -20.07 -15.97
C THR A 348 -17.72 -19.64 -14.89
N MET A 349 -17.50 -20.49 -13.87
CA MET A 349 -16.50 -20.29 -12.84
C MET A 349 -15.08 -20.24 -13.44
N ILE A 350 -14.75 -21.18 -14.34
CA ILE A 350 -13.42 -21.24 -14.98
C ILE A 350 -13.18 -19.98 -15.80
N ILE A 351 -14.13 -19.55 -16.63
CA ILE A 351 -14.01 -18.31 -17.44
C ILE A 351 -13.79 -17.10 -16.55
N TYR A 352 -14.58 -16.95 -15.48
CA TYR A 352 -14.43 -15.86 -14.52
C TYR A 352 -13.05 -15.86 -13.87
N VAL A 353 -12.59 -17.02 -13.38
CA VAL A 353 -11.28 -17.16 -12.74
C VAL A 353 -10.15 -16.79 -13.68
N VAL A 354 -10.19 -17.27 -14.93
CA VAL A 354 -9.18 -16.97 -15.96
C VAL A 354 -9.15 -15.47 -16.28
N LEU A 355 -10.30 -14.85 -16.52
CA LEU A 355 -10.38 -13.42 -16.81
C LEU A 355 -9.92 -12.57 -15.61
N ASN A 356 -10.32 -12.96 -14.40
CA ASN A 356 -9.91 -12.25 -13.18
C ASN A 356 -8.40 -12.36 -12.94
N PHE A 357 -7.80 -13.54 -13.15
CA PHE A 357 -6.35 -13.73 -13.03
C PHE A 357 -5.58 -12.97 -14.10
N ALA A 358 -6.05 -12.97 -15.35
CA ALA A 358 -5.45 -12.18 -16.41
C ALA A 358 -5.49 -10.70 -16.08
N LEU A 359 -6.63 -10.18 -15.60
CA LEU A 359 -6.76 -8.77 -15.20
C LEU A 359 -5.84 -8.41 -14.05
N ASN A 360 -5.82 -9.21 -12.98
CA ASN A 360 -4.94 -8.95 -11.84
C ASN A 360 -3.45 -9.08 -12.21
N GLY A 361 -3.10 -10.03 -13.06
CA GLY A 361 -1.75 -10.16 -13.60
C GLY A 361 -1.32 -8.92 -14.40
N CYS A 362 -2.16 -8.46 -15.32
CA CYS A 362 -1.88 -7.24 -16.10
C CYS A 362 -1.77 -5.99 -15.21
N LYS A 363 -2.60 -5.86 -14.16
CA LYS A 363 -2.46 -4.79 -13.15
C LYS A 363 -1.09 -4.84 -12.47
N MET A 364 -0.56 -6.01 -12.16
CA MET A 364 0.80 -6.16 -11.60
C MET A 364 1.88 -5.70 -12.60
N CYS A 365 1.70 -5.94 -13.90
CA CYS A 365 2.59 -5.41 -14.93
C CYS A 365 2.57 -3.86 -14.96
N VAL A 366 1.39 -3.24 -14.85
CA VAL A 366 1.25 -1.78 -14.75
C VAL A 366 1.94 -1.25 -13.50
N THR A 367 1.73 -1.88 -12.33
CA THR A 367 2.37 -1.49 -11.07
C THR A 367 3.90 -1.55 -11.16
N THR A 368 4.44 -2.61 -11.76
CA THR A 368 5.88 -2.76 -11.96
C THR A 368 6.44 -1.70 -12.93
N ALA A 369 5.72 -1.42 -14.00
CA ALA A 369 6.09 -0.38 -14.95
C ALA A 369 6.03 1.02 -14.32
N ASN A 370 5.04 1.29 -13.46
CA ASN A 370 4.92 2.54 -12.69
C ASN A 370 6.10 2.73 -11.74
N ALA A 371 6.55 1.68 -11.05
CA ALA A 371 7.72 1.74 -10.17
C ALA A 371 9.01 2.09 -10.97
N SER A 372 9.17 1.52 -12.16
CA SER A 372 10.29 1.85 -13.05
C SER A 372 10.20 3.28 -13.57
N PHE A 373 9.00 3.74 -13.92
CA PHE A 373 8.78 5.11 -14.42
C PHE A 373 9.01 6.17 -13.33
N MET A 374 8.74 5.85 -12.05
CA MET A 374 9.12 6.72 -10.94
C MET A 374 10.64 6.94 -10.88
N ALA A 375 11.44 5.88 -11.05
CA ALA A 375 12.89 6.00 -11.11
C ALA A 375 13.32 6.88 -12.29
N ASP A 376 12.71 6.69 -13.47
CA ASP A 376 12.97 7.51 -14.66
C ASP A 376 12.65 9.00 -14.40
N THR A 377 11.60 9.32 -13.63
CA THR A 377 11.26 10.72 -13.28
C THR A 377 12.22 11.35 -12.28
N ILE A 378 12.82 10.55 -11.39
CA ILE A 378 13.88 11.00 -10.46
C ILE A 378 15.14 11.35 -11.25
N ASP A 379 15.54 10.50 -12.20
CA ASP A 379 16.71 10.75 -13.05
C ASP A 379 16.49 11.96 -13.97
N TYR A 380 15.29 12.12 -14.52
CA TYR A 380 14.91 13.31 -15.28
C TYR A 380 15.01 14.59 -14.44
N GLU A 381 14.61 14.55 -13.16
CA GLU A 381 14.74 15.69 -12.26
C GLU A 381 16.20 16.04 -11.99
N LEU A 382 17.06 15.03 -11.82
CA LEU A 382 18.50 15.23 -11.68
C LEU A 382 19.10 15.89 -12.93
N ASP A 383 18.75 15.42 -14.12
CA ASP A 383 19.22 16.04 -15.38
C ASP A 383 18.76 17.48 -15.52
N ARG A 384 17.48 17.76 -15.16
CA ARG A 384 16.85 19.07 -15.27
C ARG A 384 17.41 20.10 -14.29
N SER A 385 17.47 19.74 -13.00
CA SER A 385 17.77 20.68 -11.91
C SER A 385 19.20 20.60 -11.39
N GLY A 386 19.95 19.56 -11.76
CA GLY A 386 21.26 19.25 -11.19
C GLY A 386 21.21 18.77 -9.73
N ARG A 387 20.01 18.66 -9.13
CA ARG A 387 19.84 18.23 -7.74
C ARG A 387 19.35 16.79 -7.70
N TYR A 388 20.07 15.92 -7.02
CA TYR A 388 19.61 14.57 -6.75
C TYR A 388 18.64 14.59 -5.58
N ALA A 389 17.33 14.64 -5.87
CA ALA A 389 16.27 14.81 -4.87
C ALA A 389 15.21 13.68 -4.92
N PRO A 390 15.59 12.40 -4.82
CA PRO A 390 14.65 11.29 -4.92
C PRO A 390 13.57 11.35 -3.83
N ALA A 391 13.92 11.78 -2.61
CA ALA A 391 12.98 11.90 -1.51
C ALA A 391 11.93 13.01 -1.75
N VAL A 392 12.28 14.09 -2.45
CA VAL A 392 11.33 15.15 -2.82
C VAL A 392 10.35 14.63 -3.85
N VAL A 393 10.84 14.00 -4.93
CA VAL A 393 10.01 13.48 -6.02
C VAL A 393 9.05 12.39 -5.52
N SER A 394 9.55 11.40 -4.79
CA SER A 394 8.72 10.31 -4.25
C SER A 394 7.79 10.79 -3.12
N GLY A 395 8.22 11.73 -2.29
CA GLY A 395 7.41 12.31 -1.22
C GLY A 395 6.23 13.11 -1.74
N VAL A 396 6.44 13.91 -2.81
CA VAL A 396 5.35 14.62 -3.50
C VAL A 396 4.32 13.63 -4.05
N TYR A 397 4.78 12.61 -4.77
CA TYR A 397 3.87 11.59 -5.29
C TYR A 397 3.08 10.92 -4.15
N SER A 398 3.77 10.48 -3.11
CA SER A 398 3.12 9.80 -1.97
C SER A 398 2.07 10.67 -1.30
N LEU A 399 2.34 11.96 -1.11
CA LEU A 399 1.36 12.89 -0.53
C LEU A 399 0.11 13.04 -1.41
N ILE A 400 0.30 13.28 -2.71
CA ILE A 400 -0.82 13.45 -3.65
C ILE A 400 -1.60 12.13 -3.80
N ASP A 401 -0.91 11.00 -3.90
CA ASP A 401 -1.51 9.67 -3.98
C ASP A 401 -2.38 9.35 -2.76
N LYS A 402 -1.89 9.64 -1.55
CA LYS A 402 -2.67 9.47 -0.31
C LYS A 402 -3.93 10.35 -0.30
N ILE A 403 -3.83 11.60 -0.71
CA ILE A 403 -4.97 12.51 -0.77
C ILE A 403 -6.01 12.01 -1.79
N ILE A 404 -5.59 11.74 -3.02
CA ILE A 404 -6.50 11.31 -4.09
C ILE A 404 -7.11 9.95 -3.77
N SER A 405 -6.33 8.97 -3.35
CA SER A 405 -6.82 7.63 -3.04
C SER A 405 -7.77 7.61 -1.83
N SER A 406 -7.67 8.59 -0.93
CA SER A 406 -8.58 8.71 0.22
C SER A 406 -10.04 8.89 -0.21
N PHE A 407 -10.30 9.50 -1.36
CA PHE A 407 -11.66 9.67 -1.90
C PHE A 407 -12.31 8.35 -2.35
N GLY A 408 -11.55 7.25 -2.44
CA GLY A 408 -12.10 5.94 -2.79
C GLY A 408 -13.21 5.47 -1.85
N ALA A 409 -13.13 5.78 -0.56
CA ALA A 409 -14.17 5.45 0.41
C ALA A 409 -15.45 6.29 0.19
N VAL A 410 -15.31 7.60 -0.12
CA VAL A 410 -16.45 8.47 -0.44
C VAL A 410 -17.15 7.99 -1.71
N ILE A 411 -16.39 7.68 -2.76
CA ILE A 411 -16.96 7.20 -4.02
C ILE A 411 -17.73 5.90 -3.81
N ALA A 412 -17.13 4.94 -3.09
CA ALA A 412 -17.79 3.66 -2.81
C ALA A 412 -19.09 3.83 -2.01
N THR A 413 -19.05 4.59 -0.90
CA THR A 413 -20.23 4.78 -0.05
C THR A 413 -21.29 5.65 -0.69
N ALA A 414 -20.92 6.69 -1.44
CA ALA A 414 -21.86 7.51 -2.19
C ALA A 414 -22.57 6.69 -3.28
N ALA A 415 -21.82 5.89 -4.04
CA ALA A 415 -22.41 5.01 -5.06
C ALA A 415 -23.41 4.02 -4.46
N VAL A 416 -23.09 3.41 -3.33
CA VAL A 416 -23.96 2.46 -2.64
C VAL A 416 -25.19 3.14 -2.03
N ALA A 417 -25.07 4.38 -1.55
CA ALA A 417 -26.19 5.15 -1.05
C ALA A 417 -27.26 5.45 -2.12
N THR A 418 -26.86 5.59 -3.41
CA THR A 418 -27.82 5.85 -4.50
C THR A 418 -28.80 4.70 -4.76
N ILE A 419 -28.47 3.48 -4.35
CA ILE A 419 -29.29 2.27 -4.53
C ILE A 419 -30.05 1.86 -3.25
N GLY A 420 -30.18 2.79 -2.28
CA GLY A 420 -31.01 2.63 -1.11
C GLY A 420 -30.28 2.27 0.19
N TYR A 421 -28.98 1.97 0.15
CA TYR A 421 -28.18 1.72 1.36
C TYR A 421 -27.73 3.04 2.02
N THR A 422 -28.71 3.84 2.48
CA THR A 422 -28.43 5.14 3.10
C THR A 422 -28.17 5.04 4.61
N LYS A 423 -28.89 4.16 5.30
CA LYS A 423 -28.78 3.95 6.75
C LYS A 423 -27.99 2.70 7.13
N THR A 424 -27.95 1.73 6.26
CA THR A 424 -27.27 0.44 6.45
C THR A 424 -26.28 0.20 5.32
N VAL A 425 -25.29 -0.66 5.54
CA VAL A 425 -24.35 -1.11 4.52
C VAL A 425 -24.79 -2.45 3.93
N PRO A 426 -24.44 -2.76 2.66
CA PRO A 426 -24.73 -4.04 2.03
C PRO A 426 -24.24 -5.23 2.87
N GLN A 427 -25.04 -6.27 2.98
CA GLN A 427 -24.72 -7.49 3.72
C GLN A 427 -24.66 -8.69 2.79
N PRO A 428 -23.84 -9.71 3.10
CA PRO A 428 -23.89 -10.98 2.37
C PRO A 428 -25.30 -11.57 2.46
N GLY A 429 -25.86 -11.98 1.30
CA GLY A 429 -27.18 -12.55 1.22
C GLY A 429 -28.33 -11.55 0.97
N ASP A 430 -28.04 -10.26 0.90
CA ASP A 430 -29.01 -9.26 0.43
C ASP A 430 -29.50 -9.61 -0.98
N PRO A 431 -30.73 -9.16 -1.39
CA PRO A 431 -31.26 -9.48 -2.72
C PRO A 431 -30.44 -8.80 -3.82
N THR A 432 -30.16 -9.55 -4.88
CA THR A 432 -29.48 -9.04 -6.08
C THR A 432 -30.49 -8.24 -6.92
N THR A 433 -30.45 -6.91 -6.79
CA THR A 433 -31.25 -6.00 -7.62
C THR A 433 -30.42 -5.51 -8.82
N THR A 434 -31.09 -4.99 -9.86
CA THR A 434 -30.39 -4.36 -11.00
C THR A 434 -29.49 -3.22 -10.53
N GLY A 435 -29.91 -2.42 -9.55
CA GLY A 435 -29.11 -1.34 -8.97
C GLY A 435 -27.83 -1.86 -8.30
N VAL A 436 -27.93 -2.94 -7.51
CA VAL A 436 -26.79 -3.58 -6.85
C VAL A 436 -25.81 -4.10 -7.92
N LEU A 437 -26.27 -4.80 -8.94
CA LEU A 437 -25.44 -5.31 -10.03
C LEU A 437 -24.73 -4.15 -10.76
N THR A 438 -25.48 -3.12 -11.17
CA THR A 438 -24.92 -1.99 -11.92
C THR A 438 -23.84 -1.25 -11.11
N ILE A 439 -24.13 -0.88 -9.86
CA ILE A 439 -23.16 -0.16 -9.02
C ILE A 439 -21.92 -1.03 -8.74
N THR A 440 -22.12 -2.34 -8.52
CA THR A 440 -20.99 -3.27 -8.34
C THR A 440 -20.08 -3.30 -9.56
N LEU A 441 -20.65 -3.45 -10.76
CA LEU A 441 -19.87 -3.48 -12.01
C LEU A 441 -19.20 -2.13 -12.29
N CYS A 442 -19.91 -1.03 -12.06
CA CYS A 442 -19.34 0.31 -12.22
C CYS A 442 -18.16 0.54 -11.26
N ALA A 443 -18.26 0.14 -9.99
CA ALA A 443 -17.19 0.33 -9.02
C ALA A 443 -16.00 -0.63 -9.24
N MET A 444 -16.26 -1.90 -9.56
CA MET A 444 -15.22 -2.93 -9.71
C MET A 444 -14.48 -2.86 -11.05
N TYR A 445 -15.20 -2.52 -12.12
CA TYR A 445 -14.66 -2.59 -13.49
C TYR A 445 -14.77 -1.26 -14.24
N GLY A 446 -15.85 -0.52 -14.09
CA GLY A 446 -16.08 0.75 -14.79
C GLY A 446 -15.14 1.86 -14.33
N LEU A 447 -15.04 2.09 -13.04
CA LEU A 447 -14.16 3.12 -12.45
C LEU A 447 -12.67 2.88 -12.79
N PRO A 448 -12.14 1.64 -12.72
CA PRO A 448 -10.80 1.35 -13.23
C PRO A 448 -10.61 1.70 -14.71
N ILE A 449 -11.59 1.44 -15.58
CA ILE A 449 -11.51 1.85 -16.99
C ILE A 449 -11.35 3.36 -17.12
N VAL A 450 -12.10 4.15 -16.34
CA VAL A 450 -11.95 5.62 -16.32
C VAL A 450 -10.55 6.03 -15.82
N GLY A 451 -10.05 5.41 -14.75
CA GLY A 451 -8.70 5.66 -14.23
C GLY A 451 -7.62 5.35 -15.27
N TRP A 452 -7.74 4.23 -15.96
CA TRP A 452 -6.82 3.85 -17.05
C TRP A 452 -6.92 4.75 -18.27
N PHE A 453 -8.13 5.26 -18.59
CA PHE A 453 -8.28 6.27 -19.63
C PHE A 453 -7.53 7.55 -19.28
N ILE A 454 -7.62 8.03 -18.04
CA ILE A 454 -6.82 9.16 -17.53
C ILE A 454 -5.32 8.86 -17.67
N THR A 455 -4.89 7.64 -17.33
CA THR A 455 -3.49 7.20 -17.52
C THR A 455 -3.05 7.33 -18.97
N LEU A 456 -3.86 6.86 -19.94
CA LEU A 456 -3.52 6.96 -21.36
C LEU A 456 -3.40 8.41 -21.83
N VAL A 457 -4.33 9.27 -21.38
CA VAL A 457 -4.30 10.70 -21.70
C VAL A 457 -3.05 11.37 -21.09
N ALA A 458 -2.76 11.11 -19.81
CA ALA A 458 -1.60 11.66 -19.14
C ALA A 458 -0.26 11.22 -19.74
N MET A 459 -0.18 9.98 -20.22
CA MET A 459 1.01 9.43 -20.86
C MET A 459 1.17 9.88 -22.32
N LYS A 460 0.12 10.35 -22.99
CA LYS A 460 0.19 10.80 -24.37
C LYS A 460 1.20 11.95 -24.53
N ASP A 461 1.11 12.97 -23.67
CA ASP A 461 1.93 14.17 -23.74
C ASP A 461 3.28 14.02 -23.01
N CYS A 462 3.49 12.92 -22.32
CA CYS A 462 4.75 12.63 -21.64
C CYS A 462 5.85 12.31 -22.65
N LYS A 463 6.94 13.07 -22.65
CA LYS A 463 8.07 12.89 -23.57
C LYS A 463 9.10 11.88 -23.11
N LEU A 464 8.97 11.31 -21.91
CA LEU A 464 9.94 10.42 -21.30
C LEU A 464 9.85 9.00 -21.91
N THR A 465 10.26 8.86 -23.15
CA THR A 465 10.38 7.56 -23.86
C THR A 465 11.71 6.88 -23.52
N LYS A 466 11.89 5.62 -23.94
CA LYS A 466 13.14 4.90 -23.75
C LYS A 466 14.31 5.64 -24.41
N GLU A 467 14.12 6.16 -25.61
CA GLU A 467 15.14 6.89 -26.36
C GLU A 467 15.54 8.18 -25.64
N GLU A 468 14.57 8.89 -25.07
CA GLU A 468 14.84 10.11 -24.28
C GLU A 468 15.55 9.77 -22.98
N MET A 469 15.18 8.66 -22.30
CA MET A 469 15.90 8.22 -21.11
C MET A 469 17.37 7.87 -21.38
N VAL A 470 17.69 7.28 -22.53
CA VAL A 470 19.10 7.06 -22.92
C VAL A 470 19.85 8.38 -23.01
N LYS A 471 19.23 9.44 -23.58
CA LYS A 471 19.85 10.76 -23.65
C LYS A 471 20.00 11.40 -22.27
N VAL A 472 18.98 11.27 -21.41
CA VAL A 472 19.03 11.74 -20.03
C VAL A 472 20.19 11.09 -19.28
N GLN A 473 20.33 9.77 -19.35
CA GLN A 473 21.43 9.04 -18.71
C GLN A 473 22.80 9.47 -19.24
N LYS A 474 22.90 9.72 -20.54
CA LYS A 474 24.17 10.23 -21.14
C LYS A 474 24.50 11.62 -20.58
N ARG A 475 23.54 12.57 -20.57
CA ARG A 475 23.75 13.90 -19.99
C ARG A 475 24.15 13.86 -18.52
N ILE A 476 23.55 12.94 -17.74
CA ILE A 476 23.91 12.73 -16.33
C ILE A 476 25.33 12.18 -16.20
N ALA A 477 25.75 11.25 -17.08
CA ALA A 477 27.11 10.71 -17.09
C ALA A 477 28.13 11.79 -17.43
N ASP A 478 27.88 12.58 -18.48
CA ASP A 478 28.73 13.69 -18.90
C ASP A 478 28.91 14.72 -17.76
N LYS A 479 27.82 15.15 -17.10
CA LYS A 479 27.86 16.06 -15.93
C LYS A 479 28.66 15.50 -14.74
N LYS A 480 28.54 14.18 -14.50
CA LYS A 480 29.30 13.52 -13.42
C LYS A 480 30.80 13.46 -13.75
N GLU A 481 31.16 13.27 -15.01
CA GLU A 481 32.54 13.24 -15.47
C GLU A 481 33.17 14.65 -15.40
N GLU A 482 32.45 15.69 -15.83
CA GLU A 482 32.84 17.08 -15.66
C GLU A 482 33.12 17.44 -14.20
N ALA A 483 32.14 17.14 -13.30
CA ALA A 483 32.28 17.41 -11.87
C ALA A 483 33.47 16.64 -11.24
N LYS A 484 33.74 15.43 -11.72
CA LYS A 484 34.90 14.65 -11.26
C LYS A 484 36.23 15.28 -11.71
N ASN A 485 36.28 15.77 -12.94
CA ASN A 485 37.47 16.42 -13.49
C ASN A 485 37.76 17.75 -12.78
N GLU A 486 36.72 18.57 -12.54
CA GLU A 486 36.85 19.81 -11.76
C GLU A 486 37.35 19.54 -10.32
N PHE A 487 36.85 18.45 -9.69
CA PHE A 487 37.33 18.05 -8.36
C PHE A 487 38.81 17.65 -8.37
N LEU A 488 39.22 16.86 -9.37
CA LEU A 488 40.62 16.44 -9.52
C LEU A 488 41.54 17.62 -9.79
N GLU A 489 41.16 18.57 -10.65
CA GLU A 489 41.89 19.80 -10.91
C GLU A 489 42.03 20.67 -9.64
N ALA A 490 40.95 20.79 -8.85
CA ALA A 490 40.97 21.51 -7.60
C ALA A 490 41.86 20.83 -6.52
N GLU A 491 41.95 19.50 -6.50
CA GLU A 491 42.88 18.77 -5.63
C GLU A 491 44.33 18.95 -6.08
N LEU A 492 44.62 18.90 -7.39
CA LEU A 492 45.96 19.15 -7.93
C LEU A 492 46.44 20.57 -7.60
N HIS A 493 45.59 21.58 -7.77
CA HIS A 493 45.92 22.96 -7.41
C HIS A 493 46.16 23.15 -5.89
N ARG A 494 45.54 22.35 -5.04
CA ARG A 494 45.80 22.38 -3.58
C ARG A 494 47.03 21.61 -3.16
N ALA A 495 47.52 20.68 -3.97
CA ALA A 495 48.74 19.94 -3.71
C ALA A 495 50.01 20.69 -4.20
N ASP A 496 49.84 21.68 -5.11
CA ASP A 496 50.91 22.53 -5.64
C ASP A 496 51.11 23.80 -4.79
N ILE A 497 50.37 24.02 -3.72
CA ILE A 497 50.49 25.10 -2.71
C ILE A 497 51.00 24.50 -1.39
#